data_367fb397c0055143967705f92c128846
#
_entry.id   367fb397c0055143967705f92c128846
#
_cell.length_a   1.000
_cell.length_b   1.000
_cell.length_c   1.000
_cell.angle_alpha   90.00
_cell.angle_beta   90.00
_cell.angle_gamma   90.00
#
_symmetry.space_group_name_H-M   'P 1'
#
loop_
_entity.id
_entity.type
_entity.pdbx_description
1 polymer ?
#
loop_
_entity_poly.entity_id
_entity_poly.type
_entity_poly.pdbx_seq_one_letter_code
_entity_poly.pdbx_strand_id
1 'polypeptide(L)'
;GLVGSEMCIRDRFLLFTIFFYVVIYTMWLKRWTPQNIVIGGAAGAFPPMIGWAVATSGISMESVLMFSLIFLWTPPHFWALALFMRGDYEIARVPMLTVTHGRRSTRNHIFFYTIVLAMFALFTSSTSLGGWVYLLTAIVLNAIFVTMAFKIWVRDCLLYTSPSPRDLARS
;
A
#
# COMPACT_ATOMS: atom_id res chain seq x y z
N GLY A 1 -17.78 -0.65 -34.21
CA GLY A 1 -18.40 -0.37 -32.95
C GLY A 1 -17.73 -0.82 -31.67
N LEU A 2 -17.45 -2.11 -31.46
CA LEU A 2 -16.97 -2.61 -30.15
C LEU A 2 -15.54 -2.12 -29.81
N VAL A 3 -14.62 -2.11 -30.76
CA VAL A 3 -13.23 -1.67 -30.55
C VAL A 3 -13.13 -0.19 -30.10
N GLY A 4 -14.02 0.67 -30.55
CA GLY A 4 -14.04 2.09 -30.20
C GLY A 4 -14.50 2.35 -28.76
N SER A 5 -15.45 1.57 -28.24
CA SER A 5 -15.96 1.74 -26.87
C SER A 5 -14.95 1.23 -25.82
N GLU A 6 -14.24 0.16 -26.11
CA GLU A 6 -13.20 -0.41 -25.24
C GLU A 6 -11.98 0.54 -25.10
N MET A 7 -11.57 1.15 -26.20
CA MET A 7 -10.53 2.18 -26.18
C MET A 7 -10.95 3.39 -25.32
N CYS A 8 -12.22 3.82 -25.41
CA CYS A 8 -12.71 4.93 -24.60
C CYS A 8 -12.72 4.64 -23.09
N ILE A 9 -13.07 3.43 -22.66
CA ILE A 9 -13.07 3.04 -21.24
C ILE A 9 -11.64 3.03 -20.71
N ARG A 10 -10.71 2.40 -21.42
CA ARG A 10 -9.30 2.36 -21.09
C ARG A 10 -8.71 3.77 -20.95
N ASP A 11 -8.94 4.61 -21.94
CA ASP A 11 -8.36 5.95 -22.00
C ASP A 11 -8.93 6.86 -20.90
N ARG A 12 -10.22 6.72 -20.56
CA ARG A 12 -10.83 7.43 -19.43
C ARG A 12 -10.26 6.98 -18.09
N PHE A 13 -10.06 5.67 -17.88
CA PHE A 13 -9.45 5.15 -16.65
C PHE A 13 -7.99 5.59 -16.53
N LEU A 14 -7.24 5.53 -17.61
CA LEU A 14 -5.86 5.98 -17.63
C LEU A 14 -5.77 7.49 -17.33
N LEU A 15 -6.57 8.29 -17.98
CA LEU A 15 -6.64 9.73 -17.75
C LEU A 15 -7.02 10.06 -16.30
N PHE A 16 -8.02 9.37 -15.76
CA PHE A 16 -8.43 9.50 -14.36
C PHE A 16 -7.29 9.16 -13.40
N THR A 17 -6.58 8.06 -13.64
CA THR A 17 -5.45 7.61 -12.80
C THR A 17 -4.32 8.63 -12.83
N ILE A 18 -3.97 9.15 -14.01
CA ILE A 18 -2.94 10.18 -14.17
C ILE A 18 -3.37 11.46 -13.45
N PHE A 19 -4.60 11.93 -13.66
CA PHE A 19 -5.14 13.11 -13.00
C PHE A 19 -5.13 12.95 -11.48
N PHE A 20 -5.60 11.82 -10.98
CA PHE A 20 -5.63 11.51 -9.55
C PHE A 20 -4.21 11.53 -8.95
N TYR A 21 -3.26 10.88 -9.60
CA TYR A 21 -1.89 10.81 -9.12
C TYR A 21 -1.18 12.17 -9.16
N VAL A 22 -1.27 12.88 -10.28
CA VAL A 22 -0.55 14.15 -10.46
C VAL A 22 -1.19 15.27 -9.65
N VAL A 23 -2.50 15.48 -9.79
CA VAL A 23 -3.20 16.63 -9.20
C VAL A 23 -3.56 16.36 -7.74
N ILE A 24 -4.30 15.28 -7.48
CA ILE A 24 -4.84 15.04 -6.13
C ILE A 24 -3.73 14.57 -5.18
N TYR A 25 -2.98 13.56 -5.57
CA TYR A 25 -1.94 13.01 -4.69
C TYR A 25 -0.70 13.90 -4.62
N THR A 26 -0.08 14.24 -5.74
CA THR A 26 1.24 14.91 -5.75
C THR A 26 1.15 16.39 -5.37
N MET A 27 0.16 17.10 -5.89
CA MET A 27 0.04 18.56 -5.65
C MET A 27 -0.60 18.87 -4.30
N TRP A 28 -1.63 18.15 -3.90
CA TRP A 28 -2.40 18.48 -2.70
C TRP A 28 -2.06 17.59 -1.49
N LEU A 29 -2.22 16.28 -1.59
CA LEU A 29 -2.24 15.38 -0.44
C LEU A 29 -0.87 15.03 0.12
N LYS A 30 0.16 14.97 -0.71
CA LYS A 30 1.50 14.55 -0.28
C LYS A 30 2.07 15.40 0.85
N ARG A 31 1.71 16.67 0.94
CA ARG A 31 2.22 17.61 1.94
C ARG A 31 1.22 17.98 3.04
N TRP A 32 -0.06 17.63 2.87
CA TRP A 32 -1.12 18.06 3.78
C TRP A 32 -1.59 17.02 4.77
N THR A 33 -1.47 15.75 4.43
CA THR A 33 -2.04 14.70 5.27
C THR A 33 -1.05 13.56 5.55
N PRO A 34 -1.02 13.03 6.78
CA PRO A 34 -0.28 11.81 7.12
C PRO A 34 -0.86 10.56 6.44
N GLN A 35 -2.06 10.66 5.88
CA GLN A 35 -2.73 9.62 5.08
C GLN A 35 -2.28 9.59 3.61
N ASN A 36 -1.26 10.37 3.26
CA ASN A 36 -0.73 10.47 1.90
C ASN A 36 -0.38 9.10 1.30
N ILE A 37 0.13 8.17 2.11
CA ILE A 37 0.47 6.80 1.69
C ILE A 37 -0.77 6.01 1.32
N VAL A 38 -1.85 6.10 2.12
CA VAL A 38 -3.10 5.38 1.84
C VAL A 38 -3.69 5.85 0.53
N ILE A 39 -3.76 7.15 0.32
CA ILE A 39 -4.35 7.74 -0.89
C ILE A 39 -3.44 7.51 -2.11
N GLY A 40 -2.12 7.63 -1.94
CA GLY A 40 -1.15 7.27 -2.99
C GLY A 40 -1.18 5.79 -3.36
N GLY A 41 -1.46 4.92 -2.38
CA GLY A 41 -1.64 3.49 -2.58
C GLY A 41 -2.81 3.17 -3.52
N ALA A 42 -3.89 3.95 -3.46
CA ALA A 42 -5.00 3.82 -4.39
C ALA A 42 -4.56 4.04 -5.85
N ALA A 43 -3.75 5.07 -6.10
CA ALA A 43 -3.21 5.32 -7.44
C ALA A 43 -2.36 4.14 -7.96
N GLY A 44 -1.54 3.54 -7.09
CA GLY A 44 -0.74 2.35 -7.41
C GLY A 44 -1.54 1.07 -7.60
N ALA A 45 -2.78 1.02 -7.11
CA ALA A 45 -3.66 -0.13 -7.22
C ALA A 45 -4.55 -0.14 -8.49
N PHE A 46 -4.62 0.96 -9.24
CA PHE A 46 -5.40 1.03 -10.49
C PHE A 46 -4.85 0.20 -11.67
N PRO A 47 -3.54 0.02 -11.89
CA PRO A 47 -3.02 -0.68 -13.05
C PRO A 47 -3.62 -2.07 -13.30
N PRO A 48 -3.74 -2.98 -12.32
CA PRO A 48 -4.38 -4.28 -12.56
C PRO A 48 -5.87 -4.16 -12.93
N MET A 49 -6.59 -3.19 -12.39
CA MET A 49 -7.97 -2.92 -12.75
C MET A 49 -8.10 -2.43 -14.18
N ILE A 50 -7.18 -1.55 -14.62
CA ILE A 50 -7.10 -1.08 -16.01
C ILE A 50 -6.79 -2.26 -16.96
N GLY A 51 -5.78 -3.09 -16.61
CA GLY A 51 -5.42 -4.27 -17.40
C GLY A 51 -6.59 -5.24 -17.56
N TRP A 52 -7.34 -5.49 -16.49
CA TRP A 52 -8.54 -6.31 -16.52
C TRP A 52 -9.62 -5.72 -17.41
N ALA A 53 -9.91 -4.42 -17.26
CA ALA A 53 -10.92 -3.73 -18.06
C ALA A 53 -10.59 -3.75 -19.56
N VAL A 54 -9.30 -3.72 -19.92
CA VAL A 54 -8.83 -3.86 -21.31
C VAL A 54 -9.07 -5.28 -21.83
N ALA A 55 -8.83 -6.30 -20.99
CA ALA A 55 -8.96 -7.69 -21.42
C ALA A 55 -10.40 -8.20 -21.49
N THR A 56 -11.29 -7.66 -20.66
CA THR A 56 -12.68 -8.16 -20.50
C THR A 56 -13.74 -7.15 -20.89
N SER A 57 -13.34 -5.97 -21.38
CA SER A 57 -14.24 -4.87 -21.79
C SER A 57 -15.13 -4.34 -20.66
N GLY A 58 -14.73 -4.56 -19.39
CA GLY A 58 -15.52 -4.11 -18.26
C GLY A 58 -14.81 -4.23 -16.91
N ILE A 59 -15.47 -3.68 -15.89
CA ILE A 59 -15.05 -3.83 -14.49
C ILE A 59 -15.85 -4.98 -13.89
N SER A 60 -15.17 -5.98 -13.39
CA SER A 60 -15.75 -7.11 -12.68
C SER A 60 -15.34 -7.15 -11.23
N MET A 61 -15.93 -8.04 -10.44
CA MET A 61 -15.55 -8.24 -9.03
C MET A 61 -14.06 -8.62 -8.90
N GLU A 62 -13.55 -9.39 -9.85
CA GLU A 62 -12.14 -9.81 -9.88
C GLU A 62 -11.19 -8.62 -9.97
N SER A 63 -11.51 -7.63 -10.81
CA SER A 63 -10.68 -6.43 -10.93
C SER A 63 -10.69 -5.58 -9.65
N VAL A 64 -11.84 -5.52 -8.96
CA VAL A 64 -11.96 -4.86 -7.66
C VAL A 64 -11.19 -5.59 -6.56
N LEU A 65 -11.19 -6.92 -6.59
CA LEU A 65 -10.40 -7.72 -5.64
C LEU A 65 -8.89 -7.51 -5.84
N MET A 66 -8.41 -7.50 -7.08
CA MET A 66 -7.00 -7.21 -7.37
C MET A 66 -6.59 -5.80 -6.93
N PHE A 67 -7.43 -4.80 -7.22
CA PHE A 67 -7.24 -3.43 -6.72
C PHE A 67 -7.12 -3.42 -5.18
N SER A 68 -8.08 -4.06 -4.50
CA SER A 68 -8.16 -4.04 -3.04
C SER A 68 -6.98 -4.73 -2.37
N LEU A 69 -6.47 -5.83 -2.93
CA LEU A 69 -5.27 -6.51 -2.44
C LEU A 69 -4.04 -5.58 -2.45
N ILE A 70 -3.81 -4.89 -3.56
CA ILE A 70 -2.68 -3.97 -3.69
C ILE A 70 -2.89 -2.74 -2.81
N PHE A 71 -4.11 -2.21 -2.77
CA PHE A 71 -4.46 -1.08 -1.93
C PHE A 71 -4.24 -1.36 -0.44
N LEU A 72 -4.66 -2.53 0.05
CA LEU A 72 -4.48 -2.92 1.45
C LEU A 72 -3.02 -3.26 1.79
N TRP A 73 -2.24 -3.76 0.83
CA TRP A 73 -0.82 -4.07 1.02
C TRP A 73 0.06 -2.81 1.11
N THR A 74 -0.29 -1.76 0.39
CA THR A 74 0.54 -0.55 0.24
C THR A 74 0.80 0.17 1.57
N PRO A 75 -0.19 0.46 2.45
CA PRO A 75 0.06 1.19 3.69
C PRO A 75 1.01 0.48 4.65
N PRO A 76 0.83 -0.80 5.01
CA PRO A 76 1.72 -1.46 5.95
C PRO A 76 3.14 -1.57 5.41
N HIS A 77 3.32 -1.76 4.09
CA HIS A 77 4.62 -1.80 3.45
C HIS A 77 5.37 -0.45 3.58
N PHE A 78 4.74 0.64 3.17
CA PHE A 78 5.37 1.96 3.22
C PHE A 78 5.53 2.50 4.63
N TRP A 79 4.62 2.22 5.54
CA TRP A 79 4.80 2.63 6.95
C TRP A 79 5.93 1.85 7.62
N ALA A 80 6.12 0.57 7.30
CA ALA A 80 7.28 -0.18 7.77
C ALA A 80 8.57 0.46 7.28
N LEU A 81 8.66 0.82 5.98
CA LEU A 81 9.80 1.54 5.43
C LEU A 81 10.01 2.91 6.11
N ALA A 82 8.93 3.67 6.33
CA ALA A 82 8.98 4.96 6.99
C ALA A 82 9.44 4.89 8.46
N LEU A 83 9.28 3.75 9.14
CA LEU A 83 9.86 3.54 10.46
C LEU A 83 11.39 3.48 10.42
N PHE A 84 11.98 2.89 9.37
CA PHE A 84 13.44 2.85 9.19
C PHE A 84 14.00 4.20 8.77
N MET A 85 13.34 4.89 7.85
CA MET A 85 13.81 6.14 7.24
C MET A 85 13.22 7.40 7.89
N ARG A 86 12.83 7.33 9.16
CA ARG A 86 12.15 8.44 9.85
C ARG A 86 12.93 9.74 9.80
N GLY A 87 14.24 9.70 10.02
CA GLY A 87 15.09 10.88 10.01
C GLY A 87 15.09 11.62 8.67
N ASP A 88 15.11 10.88 7.57
CA ASP A 88 15.09 11.45 6.22
C ASP A 88 13.76 12.12 5.92
N TYR A 89 12.65 11.54 6.39
CA TYR A 89 11.32 12.15 6.24
C TYR A 89 11.12 13.40 7.11
N GLU A 90 11.71 13.44 8.31
CA GLU A 90 11.73 14.64 9.15
C GLU A 90 12.50 15.79 8.47
N ILE A 91 13.67 15.50 7.90
CA ILE A 91 14.48 16.48 7.15
C ILE A 91 13.73 16.97 5.91
N ALA A 92 13.08 16.07 5.19
CA ALA A 92 12.32 16.38 3.98
C ALA A 92 10.98 17.09 4.26
N ARG A 93 10.60 17.28 5.54
CA ARG A 93 9.33 17.86 5.99
C ARG A 93 8.09 17.21 5.37
N VAL A 94 8.14 15.88 5.16
CA VAL A 94 6.99 15.12 4.69
C VAL A 94 6.20 14.62 5.90
N PRO A 95 4.89 14.94 6.03
CA PRO A 95 4.07 14.57 7.17
C PRO A 95 3.69 13.08 7.11
N MET A 96 4.67 12.20 7.37
CA MET A 96 4.42 10.77 7.48
C MET A 96 3.75 10.42 8.81
N LEU A 97 2.98 9.33 8.86
CA LEU A 97 2.33 8.86 10.08
C LEU A 97 3.33 8.66 11.23
N THR A 98 4.55 8.21 10.92
CA THR A 98 5.65 8.02 11.87
C THR A 98 6.14 9.34 12.48
N VAL A 99 6.06 10.43 11.73
CA VAL A 99 6.49 11.77 12.15
C VAL A 99 5.39 12.46 12.94
N THR A 100 4.13 12.37 12.49
CA THR A 100 2.98 13.10 13.04
C THR A 100 2.35 12.42 14.26
N HIS A 101 2.19 11.09 14.25
CA HIS A 101 1.51 10.32 15.29
C HIS A 101 2.45 9.41 16.10
N GLY A 102 3.74 9.41 15.75
CA GLY A 102 4.76 8.65 16.46
C GLY A 102 4.81 7.16 16.12
N ARG A 103 5.86 6.50 16.63
CA ARG A 103 6.19 5.10 16.31
C ARG A 103 5.13 4.09 16.76
N ARG A 104 4.58 4.27 17.96
CA ARG A 104 3.62 3.32 18.54
C ARG A 104 2.33 3.28 17.73
N SER A 105 1.80 4.45 17.37
CA SER A 105 0.60 4.55 16.54
C SER A 105 0.84 3.91 15.16
N THR A 106 1.97 4.20 14.52
CA THR A 106 2.31 3.62 13.21
C THR A 106 2.39 2.09 13.26
N ARG A 107 2.99 1.51 14.31
CA ARG A 107 3.06 0.05 14.47
C ARG A 107 1.69 -0.59 14.63
N ASN A 108 0.79 0.04 15.39
CA ASN A 108 -0.58 -0.43 15.52
C ASN A 108 -1.31 -0.44 14.16
N HIS A 109 -1.13 0.61 13.36
CA HIS A 109 -1.71 0.68 12.01
C HIS A 109 -1.10 -0.38 11.07
N ILE A 110 0.21 -0.58 11.09
CA ILE A 110 0.88 -1.64 10.31
C ILE A 110 0.27 -3.00 10.66
N PHE A 111 0.18 -3.34 11.93
CA PHE A 111 -0.34 -4.61 12.39
C PHE A 111 -1.81 -4.80 11.98
N PHE A 112 -2.65 -3.79 12.22
CA PHE A 112 -4.06 -3.83 11.85
C PHE A 112 -4.27 -4.05 10.34
N TYR A 113 -3.60 -3.25 9.51
CA TYR A 113 -3.71 -3.39 8.05
C TYR A 113 -3.17 -4.72 7.54
N THR A 114 -2.14 -5.27 8.18
CA THR A 114 -1.62 -6.59 7.84
C THR A 114 -2.62 -7.70 8.13
N ILE A 115 -3.35 -7.63 9.23
CA ILE A 115 -4.42 -8.60 9.54
C ILE A 115 -5.57 -8.48 8.55
N VAL A 116 -6.01 -7.25 8.25
CA VAL A 116 -7.08 -7.02 7.25
C VAL A 116 -6.67 -7.56 5.88
N LEU A 117 -5.42 -7.31 5.45
CA LEU A 117 -4.87 -7.83 4.21
C LEU A 117 -4.87 -9.36 4.19
N ALA A 118 -4.44 -10.00 5.28
CA ALA A 118 -4.40 -11.46 5.37
C ALA A 118 -5.80 -12.06 5.24
N MET A 119 -6.79 -11.52 5.94
CA MET A 119 -8.18 -11.96 5.83
C MET A 119 -8.71 -11.77 4.41
N PHE A 120 -8.42 -10.62 3.78
CA PHE A 120 -8.87 -10.33 2.43
C PHE A 120 -8.20 -11.21 1.38
N ALA A 121 -6.90 -11.49 1.51
CA ALA A 121 -6.18 -12.41 0.63
C ALA A 121 -6.72 -13.85 0.72
N LEU A 122 -7.05 -14.31 1.92
CA LEU A 122 -7.69 -15.62 2.11
C LEU A 122 -9.11 -15.65 1.54
N PHE A 123 -9.88 -14.58 1.71
CA PHE A 123 -11.20 -14.45 1.09
C PHE A 123 -11.12 -14.53 -0.44
N THR A 124 -10.12 -13.89 -1.05
CA THR A 124 -9.90 -13.92 -2.51
C THR A 124 -9.64 -15.35 -3.02
N SER A 125 -9.10 -16.25 -2.20
CA SER A 125 -8.88 -17.65 -2.59
C SER A 125 -10.17 -18.42 -2.89
N SER A 126 -11.31 -18.01 -2.32
CA SER A 126 -12.62 -18.62 -2.56
C SER A 126 -13.34 -18.06 -3.79
N THR A 127 -12.73 -17.13 -4.50
CA THR A 127 -13.29 -16.53 -5.71
C THR A 127 -12.69 -17.14 -6.99
N SER A 128 -13.17 -16.73 -8.15
CA SER A 128 -12.66 -17.17 -9.46
C SER A 128 -11.19 -16.87 -9.71
N LEU A 129 -10.60 -15.89 -9.00
CA LEU A 129 -9.16 -15.59 -9.05
C LEU A 129 -8.32 -16.59 -8.24
N GLY A 130 -8.95 -17.29 -7.30
CA GLY A 130 -8.29 -18.22 -6.39
C GLY A 130 -8.21 -19.63 -6.97
N GLY A 131 -7.12 -20.32 -6.64
CA GLY A 131 -6.94 -21.74 -6.90
C GLY A 131 -6.04 -22.32 -5.81
N TRP A 132 -5.81 -23.63 -5.82
CA TRP A 132 -4.97 -24.26 -4.79
C TRP A 132 -3.56 -23.67 -4.69
N VAL A 133 -2.96 -23.32 -5.83
CA VAL A 133 -1.63 -22.68 -5.86
C VAL A 133 -1.68 -21.30 -5.21
N TYR A 134 -2.69 -20.50 -5.55
CA TYR A 134 -2.89 -19.20 -4.91
C TYR A 134 -3.09 -19.34 -3.40
N LEU A 135 -3.97 -20.24 -2.96
CA LEU A 135 -4.27 -20.44 -1.54
C LEU A 135 -3.01 -20.80 -0.74
N LEU A 136 -2.24 -21.78 -1.20
CA LEU A 136 -1.00 -22.21 -0.53
C LEU A 136 0.01 -21.06 -0.47
N THR A 137 0.21 -20.36 -1.58
CA THR A 137 1.12 -19.20 -1.65
C THR A 137 0.65 -18.08 -0.73
N ALA A 138 -0.65 -17.77 -0.73
CA ALA A 138 -1.24 -16.73 0.12
C ALA A 138 -1.08 -17.06 1.61
N ILE A 139 -1.29 -18.32 2.02
CA ILE A 139 -1.09 -18.75 3.42
C ILE A 139 0.37 -18.52 3.84
N VAL A 140 1.33 -19.00 3.05
CA VAL A 140 2.76 -18.88 3.38
C VAL A 140 3.18 -17.42 3.46
N LEU A 141 2.88 -16.62 2.44
CA LEU A 141 3.28 -15.21 2.39
C LEU A 141 2.61 -14.39 3.49
N ASN A 142 1.31 -14.59 3.74
CA ASN A 142 0.62 -13.90 4.83
C ASN A 142 1.15 -14.32 6.20
N ALA A 143 1.46 -15.59 6.43
CA ALA A 143 2.06 -16.04 7.68
C ALA A 143 3.42 -15.34 7.95
N ILE A 144 4.26 -15.23 6.93
CA ILE A 144 5.54 -14.52 7.02
C ILE A 144 5.28 -13.03 7.30
N PHE A 145 4.37 -12.39 6.57
CA PHE A 145 4.10 -10.96 6.68
C PHE A 145 3.50 -10.60 8.05
N VAL A 146 2.51 -11.37 8.53
CA VAL A 146 1.91 -11.21 9.87
C VAL A 146 2.96 -11.40 10.96
N THR A 147 3.82 -12.42 10.83
CA THR A 147 4.90 -12.67 11.81
C THR A 147 5.88 -11.51 11.87
N MET A 148 6.25 -10.94 10.72
CA MET A 148 7.13 -9.76 10.67
C MET A 148 6.44 -8.52 11.26
N ALA A 149 5.17 -8.27 10.92
CA ALA A 149 4.38 -7.18 11.47
C ALA A 149 4.22 -7.31 13.00
N PHE A 150 4.01 -8.53 13.50
CA PHE A 150 3.96 -8.81 14.93
C PHE A 150 5.30 -8.54 15.62
N LYS A 151 6.41 -8.93 15.02
CA LYS A 151 7.76 -8.62 15.55
C LYS A 151 7.98 -7.11 15.64
N ILE A 152 7.57 -6.34 14.60
CA ILE A 152 7.66 -4.88 14.62
C ILE A 152 6.73 -4.28 15.70
N TRP A 153 5.57 -4.88 15.91
CA TRP A 153 4.61 -4.42 16.90
C TRP A 153 5.09 -4.61 18.35
N VAL A 154 5.71 -5.76 18.65
CA VAL A 154 6.16 -6.13 20.01
C VAL A 154 7.51 -5.52 20.38
N ARG A 155 8.44 -5.41 19.43
CA ARG A 155 9.82 -5.01 19.70
C ARG A 155 10.09 -3.55 19.38
N ASP A 156 10.23 -2.72 20.41
CA ASP A 156 10.67 -1.33 20.28
C ASP A 156 12.12 -1.20 19.80
N CYS A 157 12.94 -2.25 19.97
CA CYS A 157 14.39 -2.20 19.92
C CYS A 157 15.03 -2.59 18.57
N LEU A 158 14.28 -3.19 17.62
CA LEU A 158 14.87 -3.68 16.36
C LEU A 158 15.16 -2.58 15.32
N LEU A 159 14.71 -1.34 15.57
CA LEU A 159 14.88 -0.21 14.65
C LEU A 159 16.01 0.75 15.05
N TYR A 160 16.83 0.37 16.03
CA TYR A 160 17.87 1.23 16.61
C TYR A 160 19.28 0.78 16.19
N THR A 161 19.55 0.56 14.91
CA THR A 161 20.88 0.13 14.46
C THR A 161 21.60 1.10 13.55
N SER A 162 21.11 2.33 13.42
CA SER A 162 21.89 3.38 12.76
C SER A 162 21.94 4.59 13.68
N PRO A 163 23.11 4.95 14.26
CA PRO A 163 23.26 6.22 14.95
C PRO A 163 22.95 7.35 13.97
N SER A 164 22.12 8.26 14.40
CA SER A 164 21.82 9.48 13.63
C SER A 164 23.15 10.22 13.36
N PRO A 165 23.29 10.88 12.19
CA PRO A 165 24.46 11.74 11.96
C PRO A 165 24.69 12.77 13.05
N ARG A 166 23.65 13.14 13.82
CA ARG A 166 23.76 14.01 14.99
C ARG A 166 24.39 13.35 16.22
N ASP A 167 24.28 12.03 16.36
CA ASP A 167 24.89 11.28 17.47
C ASP A 167 26.39 11.08 17.21
N LEU A 168 26.78 10.99 15.94
CA LEU A 168 28.19 10.95 15.50
C LEU A 168 28.89 12.32 15.61
N ALA A 169 28.14 13.43 15.57
CA ALA A 169 28.68 14.77 15.68
C ALA A 169 28.84 15.24 17.13
N ARG A 170 28.44 14.43 18.14
CA ARG A 170 28.57 14.70 19.57
C ARG A 170 29.63 13.84 20.30
N SER A 171 30.24 12.91 19.59
CA SER A 171 31.38 12.13 20.05
C SER A 171 32.71 12.73 19.56
#